data_97d3da60b8dcb5696e3e07b7fbd4aabb
#
_entry.id   97d3da60b8dcb5696e3e07b7fbd4aabb
#
_cell.length_a   1.000
_cell.length_b   1.000
_cell.length_c   1.000
_cell.angle_alpha   90.00
_cell.angle_beta   90.00
_cell.angle_gamma   90.00
#
_symmetry.space_group_name_H-M   'P 1'
#
loop_
_entity.id
_entity.type
_entity.pdbx_description
1 polymer ?
#
loop_
_entity_poly.entity_id
_entity_poly.type
_entity_poly.pdbx_seq_one_letter_code
_entity_poly.pdbx_strand_id
1 'polypeptide(L)'
;MRTPHNERVTPDTSDQARSRKADKASGSERRCVLSGDSYARETLIRLAISPDGDVLPDPLAKAPGRGAWIKPDGKALEGALDSGELRGALARAFKGTKLSVPNDLVEMIERALGKHLLDRLGLELRAGNIVLGSSRIGEQARTGRIALLLHASDSSEDGRKRLDQAWRVGTDAEGSGARGMVLPLDREALSVALGRENVVHLGVSGHAGDLRA
;
A
#
# COMPACT_ATOMS: atom_id res chain seq x y z
N MET A 1 48.60 -41.29 -43.17
CA MET A 1 48.80 -40.09 -42.35
C MET A 1 47.53 -39.25 -42.42
N ARG A 2 46.70 -39.25 -41.41
CA ARG A 2 45.53 -38.36 -41.25
C ARG A 2 45.59 -37.77 -39.86
N THR A 3 45.64 -36.44 -39.79
CA THR A 3 45.67 -35.64 -38.56
C THR A 3 44.31 -35.65 -37.86
N PRO A 4 44.27 -35.70 -36.51
CA PRO A 4 42.98 -35.62 -35.81
C PRO A 4 42.50 -34.18 -35.69
N HIS A 5 41.20 -34.03 -35.90
CA HIS A 5 40.45 -32.79 -35.78
C HIS A 5 40.26 -32.39 -34.33
N ASN A 6 40.71 -31.20 -33.95
CA ASN A 6 40.55 -30.63 -32.64
C ASN A 6 39.20 -29.91 -32.56
N GLU A 7 38.19 -30.53 -31.91
CA GLU A 7 36.91 -29.88 -31.60
C GLU A 7 37.07 -28.93 -30.45
N ARG A 8 36.92 -27.63 -30.73
CA ARG A 8 36.80 -26.59 -29.72
C ARG A 8 35.43 -26.71 -29.07
N VAL A 9 35.40 -27.08 -27.80
CA VAL A 9 34.21 -26.98 -26.94
C VAL A 9 33.98 -25.51 -26.64
N THR A 10 32.88 -24.94 -27.14
CA THR A 10 32.40 -23.61 -26.77
C THR A 10 31.67 -23.74 -25.44
N PRO A 11 31.91 -22.86 -24.44
CA PRO A 11 31.17 -22.91 -23.20
C PRO A 11 29.73 -22.45 -23.46
N ASP A 12 28.81 -23.22 -22.91
CA ASP A 12 27.36 -23.04 -22.98
C ASP A 12 26.95 -21.69 -22.33
N THR A 13 26.44 -20.81 -23.15
CA THR A 13 25.98 -19.44 -22.77
C THR A 13 24.58 -19.44 -22.19
N SER A 14 24.01 -20.60 -21.83
CA SER A 14 22.65 -20.74 -21.37
C SER A 14 22.39 -20.36 -19.89
N ASP A 15 23.45 -20.33 -19.06
CA ASP A 15 23.29 -20.00 -17.61
C ASP A 15 23.27 -18.51 -17.29
N GLN A 16 23.81 -17.65 -18.16
CA GLN A 16 23.77 -16.20 -17.94
C GLN A 16 22.42 -15.56 -18.31
N ALA A 17 21.60 -16.25 -19.11
CA ALA A 17 20.26 -15.76 -19.48
C ALA A 17 19.21 -16.07 -18.42
N ARG A 18 19.44 -17.07 -17.56
CA ARG A 18 18.50 -17.43 -16.46
C ARG A 18 18.63 -16.54 -15.24
N SER A 19 19.80 -16.00 -14.93
CA SER A 19 20.02 -15.10 -13.80
C SER A 19 19.41 -13.71 -14.02
N ARG A 20 19.30 -13.25 -15.28
CA ARG A 20 18.69 -11.96 -15.62
C ARG A 20 17.15 -11.95 -15.62
N LYS A 21 16.50 -13.10 -15.48
CA LYS A 21 15.03 -13.23 -15.47
C LYS A 21 14.46 -13.31 -14.05
N ALA A 22 15.28 -13.61 -13.05
CA ALA A 22 14.88 -13.65 -11.64
C ALA A 22 14.81 -12.25 -10.99
N ASP A 23 15.57 -11.26 -11.50
CA ASP A 23 15.59 -9.89 -10.95
C ASP A 23 14.47 -8.98 -11.46
N LYS A 24 13.54 -9.46 -12.30
CA LYS A 24 12.38 -8.69 -12.79
C LYS A 24 11.15 -8.75 -11.90
N ALA A 25 11.19 -9.46 -10.78
CA ALA A 25 10.09 -9.53 -9.82
C ALA A 25 10.24 -8.54 -8.63
N SER A 26 11.34 -7.80 -8.52
CA SER A 26 11.44 -6.68 -7.59
C SER A 26 10.73 -5.47 -8.22
N GLY A 27 9.64 -5.01 -7.63
CA GLY A 27 8.97 -3.77 -7.99
C GLY A 27 10.02 -2.65 -8.12
N SER A 28 9.89 -1.81 -9.17
CA SER A 28 10.90 -0.79 -9.44
C SER A 28 11.05 0.15 -8.25
N GLU A 29 12.22 0.19 -7.64
CA GLU A 29 12.54 1.11 -6.54
C GLU A 29 12.40 2.57 -6.96
N ARG A 30 12.05 3.40 -6.01
CA ARG A 30 11.99 4.87 -6.17
C ARG A 30 12.71 5.54 -5.01
N ARG A 31 13.31 6.67 -5.31
CA ARG A 31 14.02 7.47 -4.33
C ARG A 31 13.06 8.46 -3.65
N CYS A 32 13.04 8.46 -2.33
CA CYS A 32 12.33 9.47 -1.56
C CYS A 32 13.04 10.82 -1.69
N VAL A 33 12.29 11.89 -2.03
CA VAL A 33 12.90 13.23 -2.25
C VAL A 33 13.31 13.91 -0.95
N LEU A 34 12.77 13.49 0.20
CA LEU A 34 13.16 14.00 1.52
C LEU A 34 14.37 13.24 2.08
N SER A 35 14.26 11.93 2.32
CA SER A 35 15.36 11.18 2.94
C SER A 35 16.51 10.88 1.98
N GLY A 36 16.25 10.88 0.67
CA GLY A 36 17.25 10.51 -0.33
C GLY A 36 17.45 8.99 -0.48
N ASP A 37 16.78 8.15 0.33
CA ASP A 37 16.88 6.70 0.30
C ASP A 37 15.98 6.10 -0.77
N SER A 38 16.32 4.88 -1.21
CA SER A 38 15.51 4.09 -2.13
C SER A 38 14.59 3.14 -1.38
N TYR A 39 13.35 3.03 -1.86
CA TYR A 39 12.31 2.17 -1.32
C TYR A 39 11.54 1.50 -2.45
N ALA A 40 10.88 0.39 -2.15
CA ALA A 40 9.92 -0.21 -3.05
C ALA A 40 8.82 0.81 -3.41
N ARG A 41 8.46 0.89 -4.69
CA ARG A 41 7.53 1.91 -5.21
C ARG A 41 6.19 1.93 -4.46
N GLU A 42 5.68 0.76 -4.09
CA GLU A 42 4.41 0.55 -3.40
C GLU A 42 4.40 1.07 -1.95
N THR A 43 5.57 1.33 -1.38
CA THR A 43 5.71 1.91 -0.03
C THR A 43 5.83 3.43 -0.04
N LEU A 44 5.79 4.05 -1.21
CA LEU A 44 5.92 5.48 -1.40
C LEU A 44 4.65 6.08 -2.00
N ILE A 45 4.44 7.36 -1.71
CA ILE A 45 3.41 8.19 -2.35
C ILE A 45 4.06 9.01 -3.45
N ARG A 46 3.42 9.04 -4.62
CA ARG A 46 3.82 9.94 -5.70
C ARG A 46 3.12 11.29 -5.56
N LEU A 47 3.90 12.34 -5.74
CA LEU A 47 3.40 13.70 -5.97
C LEU A 47 3.59 14.04 -7.45
N ALA A 48 2.59 14.64 -8.06
CA ALA A 48 2.62 15.14 -9.44
C ALA A 48 2.46 16.65 -9.46
N ILE A 49 2.69 17.26 -10.63
CA ILE A 49 2.47 18.69 -10.83
C ILE A 49 1.33 18.87 -11.82
N SER A 50 0.39 19.77 -11.49
CA SER A 50 -0.62 20.25 -12.43
C SER A 50 0.00 21.11 -13.55
N PRO A 51 -0.72 21.37 -14.64
CA PRO A 51 -0.27 22.32 -15.67
C PRO A 51 0.02 23.73 -15.12
N ASP A 52 -0.67 24.12 -14.05
CA ASP A 52 -0.51 25.43 -13.39
C ASP A 52 0.63 25.45 -12.36
N GLY A 53 1.28 24.32 -12.13
CA GLY A 53 2.42 24.20 -11.23
C GLY A 53 2.06 23.75 -9.81
N ASP A 54 0.80 23.42 -9.53
CA ASP A 54 0.41 22.96 -8.20
C ASP A 54 0.86 21.53 -7.94
N VAL A 55 1.44 21.31 -6.76
CA VAL A 55 1.84 20.00 -6.30
C VAL A 55 0.63 19.27 -5.74
N LEU A 56 0.31 18.10 -6.31
CA LEU A 56 -0.89 17.31 -5.99
C LEU A 56 -0.51 15.87 -5.65
N PRO A 57 -1.19 15.22 -4.68
CA PRO A 57 -1.03 13.80 -4.42
C PRO A 57 -1.55 12.93 -5.58
N ASP A 58 -0.77 11.94 -5.96
CA ASP A 58 -1.09 10.95 -7.01
C ASP A 58 -0.86 9.53 -6.47
N PRO A 59 -1.70 9.05 -5.54
CA PRO A 59 -1.50 7.76 -4.87
C PRO A 59 -1.51 6.56 -5.82
N LEU A 60 -2.18 6.68 -6.97
CA LEU A 60 -2.21 5.64 -8.00
C LEU A 60 -1.06 5.73 -9.01
N ALA A 61 -0.24 6.78 -8.93
CA ALA A 61 0.84 7.06 -9.86
C ALA A 61 0.40 7.06 -11.34
N LYS A 62 -0.79 7.63 -11.62
CA LYS A 62 -1.39 7.69 -12.95
C LYS A 62 -1.25 9.05 -13.63
N ALA A 63 -0.94 10.11 -12.89
CA ALA A 63 -0.76 11.43 -13.46
C ALA A 63 0.37 11.42 -14.53
N PRO A 64 0.20 12.11 -15.66
CA PRO A 64 1.23 12.21 -16.68
C PRO A 64 2.45 12.96 -16.17
N GLY A 65 3.58 12.80 -16.86
CA GLY A 65 4.80 13.57 -16.61
C GLY A 65 5.64 13.07 -15.43
N ARG A 66 6.53 13.95 -14.98
CA ARG A 66 7.46 13.68 -13.89
C ARG A 66 6.73 13.68 -12.54
N GLY A 67 7.11 12.76 -11.64
CA GLY A 67 6.62 12.72 -10.26
C GLY A 67 7.77 12.72 -9.26
N ALA A 68 7.51 13.23 -8.07
CA ALA A 68 8.36 13.10 -6.89
C ALA A 68 7.77 12.02 -5.97
N TRP A 69 8.63 11.23 -5.33
CA TRP A 69 8.22 10.16 -4.45
C TRP A 69 8.58 10.49 -3.01
N ILE A 70 7.68 10.27 -2.09
CA ILE A 70 7.87 10.54 -0.66
C ILE A 70 7.42 9.35 0.18
N LYS A 71 8.09 9.15 1.32
CA LYS A 71 7.64 8.16 2.32
C LYS A 71 6.39 8.69 3.02
N PRO A 72 5.36 7.86 3.25
CA PRO A 72 4.12 8.25 3.93
C PRO A 72 4.30 8.32 5.45
N ASP A 73 4.98 9.33 5.93
CA ASP A 73 5.17 9.62 7.35
C ASP A 73 4.58 11.02 7.62
N GLY A 74 3.36 11.08 8.13
CA GLY A 74 2.61 12.32 8.33
C GLY A 74 3.39 13.35 9.15
N LYS A 75 3.92 12.95 10.31
CA LYS A 75 4.68 13.86 11.19
C LYS A 75 5.95 14.40 10.54
N ALA A 76 6.68 13.53 9.84
CA ALA A 76 7.89 13.94 9.12
C ALA A 76 7.54 14.89 7.96
N LEU A 77 6.42 14.66 7.27
CA LEU A 77 5.95 15.51 6.17
C LEU A 77 5.48 16.89 6.67
N GLU A 78 4.73 16.94 7.78
CA GLU A 78 4.33 18.19 8.45
C GLU A 78 5.56 19.03 8.81
N GLY A 79 6.52 18.43 9.54
CA GLY A 79 7.74 19.11 9.93
C GLY A 79 8.58 19.58 8.75
N ALA A 80 8.67 18.80 7.66
CA ALA A 80 9.36 19.19 6.43
C ALA A 80 8.63 20.29 5.63
N LEU A 81 7.30 20.34 5.73
CA LEU A 81 6.49 21.40 5.12
C LEU A 81 6.67 22.71 5.88
N ASP A 82 6.58 22.68 7.21
CA ASP A 82 6.74 23.84 8.10
C ASP A 82 8.15 24.45 8.02
N SER A 83 9.18 23.62 7.98
CA SER A 83 10.57 24.07 7.84
C SER A 83 10.91 24.53 6.42
N GLY A 84 10.05 24.27 5.44
CA GLY A 84 10.33 24.55 4.02
C GLY A 84 11.23 23.52 3.34
N GLU A 85 11.69 22.49 4.03
CA GLU A 85 12.54 21.42 3.48
C GLU A 85 11.84 20.67 2.34
N LEU A 86 10.55 20.34 2.50
CA LEU A 86 9.74 19.69 1.46
C LEU A 86 9.65 20.56 0.20
N ARG A 87 9.44 21.86 0.33
CA ARG A 87 9.43 22.80 -0.82
C ARG A 87 10.75 22.79 -1.56
N GLY A 88 11.86 22.84 -0.82
CA GLY A 88 13.19 22.76 -1.40
C GLY A 88 13.48 21.44 -2.11
N ALA A 89 13.07 20.31 -1.52
CA ALA A 89 13.21 18.99 -2.13
C ALA A 89 12.39 18.85 -3.42
N LEU A 90 11.14 19.31 -3.41
CA LEU A 90 10.27 19.31 -4.58
C LEU A 90 10.79 20.24 -5.69
N ALA A 91 11.31 21.43 -5.36
CA ALA A 91 11.92 22.33 -6.34
C ALA A 91 13.12 21.67 -7.04
N ARG A 92 13.92 20.89 -6.31
CA ARG A 92 15.02 20.11 -6.91
C ARG A 92 14.53 18.98 -7.79
N ALA A 93 13.47 18.27 -7.38
CA ALA A 93 12.91 17.14 -8.14
C ALA A 93 12.25 17.61 -9.45
N PHE A 94 11.58 18.75 -9.43
CA PHE A 94 10.82 19.31 -10.56
C PHE A 94 11.54 20.47 -11.27
N LYS A 95 12.82 20.36 -11.45
CA LYS A 95 13.70 21.40 -12.05
C LYS A 95 13.03 22.20 -13.17
N GLY A 96 13.09 23.53 -13.06
CA GLY A 96 12.65 24.46 -14.12
C GLY A 96 11.14 24.74 -14.15
N THR A 97 10.36 24.19 -13.23
CA THR A 97 8.93 24.45 -13.13
C THR A 97 8.66 25.38 -11.93
N LYS A 98 7.84 26.41 -12.13
CA LYS A 98 7.32 27.23 -11.02
C LYS A 98 6.40 26.31 -10.20
N LEU A 99 6.69 26.15 -8.90
CA LEU A 99 5.94 25.27 -8.02
C LEU A 99 5.07 26.07 -7.04
N SER A 100 3.86 25.62 -6.89
CA SER A 100 2.95 25.97 -5.82
C SER A 100 2.79 24.74 -4.93
N VAL A 101 3.31 24.79 -3.70
CA VAL A 101 3.18 23.71 -2.72
C VAL A 101 2.13 24.15 -1.71
N PRO A 102 0.94 23.51 -1.70
CA PRO A 102 -0.13 23.85 -0.76
C PRO A 102 0.31 23.71 0.69
N ASN A 103 -0.17 24.57 1.57
CA ASN A 103 0.13 24.46 3.00
C ASN A 103 -0.59 23.24 3.63
N ASP A 104 -1.70 22.82 3.06
CA ASP A 104 -2.49 21.65 3.45
C ASP A 104 -2.14 20.38 2.64
N LEU A 105 -0.91 20.30 2.10
CA LEU A 105 -0.49 19.17 1.26
C LEU A 105 -0.58 17.83 2.01
N VAL A 106 -0.29 17.81 3.32
CA VAL A 106 -0.34 16.57 4.12
C VAL A 106 -1.77 16.10 4.25
N GLU A 107 -2.71 16.98 4.57
CA GLU A 107 -4.14 16.67 4.63
C GLU A 107 -4.70 16.27 3.25
N MET A 108 -4.20 16.87 2.17
CA MET A 108 -4.55 16.46 0.81
C MET A 108 -4.10 15.02 0.52
N ILE A 109 -2.90 14.64 0.96
CA ILE A 109 -2.37 13.28 0.85
C ILE A 109 -3.26 12.30 1.63
N GLU A 110 -3.59 12.62 2.88
CA GLU A 110 -4.44 11.78 3.72
C GLU A 110 -5.83 11.60 3.11
N ARG A 111 -6.46 12.67 2.64
CA ARG A 111 -7.75 12.60 1.93
C ARG A 111 -7.67 11.75 0.66
N ALA A 112 -6.59 11.89 -0.12
CA ALA A 112 -6.42 11.12 -1.35
C ALA A 112 -6.20 9.63 -1.07
N LEU A 113 -5.42 9.28 -0.06
CA LEU A 113 -5.22 7.90 0.39
C LEU A 113 -6.51 7.30 0.97
N GLY A 114 -7.21 8.05 1.83
CA GLY A 114 -8.48 7.64 2.41
C GLY A 114 -9.52 7.36 1.33
N LYS A 115 -9.66 8.27 0.36
CA LYS A 115 -10.55 8.05 -0.79
C LYS A 115 -10.17 6.80 -1.58
N HIS A 116 -8.87 6.62 -1.87
CA HIS A 116 -8.41 5.44 -2.60
C HIS A 116 -8.70 4.13 -1.84
N LEU A 117 -8.49 4.12 -0.52
CA LEU A 117 -8.82 2.97 0.33
C LEU A 117 -10.32 2.66 0.25
N LEU A 118 -11.19 3.66 0.40
CA LEU A 118 -12.64 3.48 0.33
C LEU A 118 -13.10 2.98 -1.04
N ASP A 119 -12.56 3.54 -2.12
CA ASP A 119 -12.82 3.09 -3.49
C ASP A 119 -12.42 1.61 -3.66
N ARG A 120 -11.25 1.22 -3.14
CA ARG A 120 -10.76 -0.16 -3.18
C ARG A 120 -11.64 -1.11 -2.37
N LEU A 121 -12.01 -0.75 -1.14
CA LEU A 121 -12.92 -1.53 -0.32
C LEU A 121 -14.27 -1.74 -1.02
N GLY A 122 -14.80 -0.71 -1.68
CA GLY A 122 -16.04 -0.82 -2.45
C GLY A 122 -15.93 -1.78 -3.64
N LEU A 123 -14.77 -1.82 -4.32
CA LEU A 123 -14.50 -2.80 -5.39
C LEU A 123 -14.42 -4.21 -4.84
N GLU A 124 -13.70 -4.43 -3.75
CA GLU A 124 -13.55 -5.75 -3.11
C GLU A 124 -14.87 -6.26 -2.54
N LEU A 125 -15.74 -5.37 -2.02
CA LEU A 125 -17.07 -5.76 -1.59
C LEU A 125 -17.93 -6.26 -2.76
N ARG A 126 -17.90 -5.57 -3.89
CA ARG A 126 -18.61 -6.00 -5.12
C ARG A 126 -18.05 -7.30 -5.70
N ALA A 127 -16.76 -7.53 -5.57
CA ALA A 127 -16.10 -8.76 -5.97
C ALA A 127 -16.40 -9.95 -5.01
N GLY A 128 -17.05 -9.69 -3.87
CA GLY A 128 -17.34 -10.73 -2.87
C GLY A 128 -16.16 -11.05 -1.94
N ASN A 129 -15.09 -10.26 -1.99
CA ASN A 129 -13.88 -10.47 -1.18
C ASN A 129 -13.98 -9.82 0.20
N ILE A 130 -15.06 -9.10 0.52
CA ILE A 130 -15.27 -8.52 1.85
C ILE A 130 -16.48 -9.15 2.53
N VAL A 131 -16.25 -9.59 3.75
CA VAL A 131 -17.27 -10.12 4.66
C VAL A 131 -17.67 -9.01 5.63
N LEU A 132 -18.97 -8.75 5.73
CA LEU A 132 -19.54 -7.80 6.67
C LEU A 132 -20.41 -8.52 7.71
N GLY A 133 -20.57 -7.89 8.90
CA GLY A 133 -21.34 -8.39 10.02
C GLY A 133 -20.51 -9.24 10.97
N SER A 134 -20.47 -8.82 12.25
CA SER A 134 -19.59 -9.40 13.28
C SER A 134 -19.74 -10.92 13.44
N SER A 135 -20.96 -11.46 13.36
CA SER A 135 -21.19 -12.91 13.45
C SER A 135 -20.55 -13.65 12.28
N ARG A 136 -20.80 -13.21 11.05
CA ARG A 136 -20.24 -13.84 9.84
C ARG A 136 -18.72 -13.73 9.80
N ILE A 137 -18.18 -12.55 10.16
CA ILE A 137 -16.72 -12.36 10.26
C ILE A 137 -16.14 -13.32 11.28
N GLY A 138 -16.76 -13.44 12.47
CA GLY A 138 -16.30 -14.32 13.53
C GLY A 138 -16.31 -15.80 13.13
N GLU A 139 -17.33 -16.27 12.41
CA GLU A 139 -17.40 -17.64 11.87
C GLU A 139 -16.29 -17.91 10.85
N GLN A 140 -16.15 -17.03 9.86
CA GLN A 140 -15.14 -17.19 8.82
C GLN A 140 -13.71 -17.01 9.34
N ALA A 141 -13.53 -16.13 10.32
CA ALA A 141 -12.25 -15.94 10.98
C ALA A 141 -11.78 -17.21 11.68
N ARG A 142 -12.67 -17.88 12.45
CA ARG A 142 -12.33 -19.16 13.13
C ARG A 142 -11.96 -20.30 12.18
N THR A 143 -12.44 -20.24 10.94
CA THR A 143 -12.14 -21.26 9.91
C THR A 143 -10.96 -20.85 9.01
N GLY A 144 -10.21 -19.81 9.36
CA GLY A 144 -9.04 -19.37 8.63
C GLY A 144 -9.34 -18.72 7.26
N ARG A 145 -10.59 -18.32 6.99
CA ARG A 145 -11.03 -17.73 5.72
C ARG A 145 -10.90 -16.22 5.66
N ILE A 146 -10.45 -15.58 6.73
CA ILE A 146 -10.19 -14.13 6.80
C ILE A 146 -8.68 -13.92 6.80
N ALA A 147 -8.18 -13.37 5.70
CA ALA A 147 -6.77 -13.02 5.55
C ALA A 147 -6.40 -11.72 6.30
N LEU A 148 -7.30 -10.72 6.28
CA LEU A 148 -7.10 -9.44 6.96
C LEU A 148 -8.38 -9.01 7.68
N LEU A 149 -8.24 -8.61 8.95
CA LEU A 149 -9.32 -8.09 9.76
C LEU A 149 -9.16 -6.59 9.94
N LEU A 150 -10.21 -5.83 9.64
CA LEU A 150 -10.23 -4.36 9.70
C LEU A 150 -11.33 -3.89 10.63
N HIS A 151 -11.05 -2.81 11.37
CA HIS A 151 -11.99 -2.19 12.30
C HIS A 151 -12.11 -0.70 12.05
N ALA A 152 -13.32 -0.15 12.17
CA ALA A 152 -13.53 1.29 12.20
C ALA A 152 -12.83 1.92 13.41
N SER A 153 -12.42 3.19 13.30
CA SER A 153 -11.75 3.93 14.38
C SER A 153 -12.63 4.04 15.65
N ASP A 154 -13.94 4.17 15.47
CA ASP A 154 -14.94 4.28 16.52
C ASP A 154 -15.54 2.93 16.95
N SER A 155 -14.92 1.79 16.56
CA SER A 155 -15.34 0.45 16.97
C SER A 155 -15.09 0.21 18.45
N SER A 156 -16.01 -0.51 19.12
CA SER A 156 -15.84 -0.86 20.53
C SER A 156 -14.66 -1.81 20.75
N GLU A 157 -13.97 -1.63 21.89
CA GLU A 157 -12.84 -2.48 22.25
C GLU A 157 -13.25 -3.96 22.39
N ASP A 158 -14.42 -4.23 22.98
CA ASP A 158 -14.92 -5.59 23.16
C ASP A 158 -15.24 -6.26 21.81
N GLY A 159 -15.81 -5.49 20.85
CA GLY A 159 -16.05 -5.96 19.49
C GLY A 159 -14.75 -6.36 18.80
N ARG A 160 -13.73 -5.50 18.91
CA ARG A 160 -12.39 -5.80 18.37
C ARG A 160 -11.78 -7.03 19.01
N LYS A 161 -11.69 -7.08 20.35
CA LYS A 161 -11.08 -8.21 21.08
C LYS A 161 -11.69 -9.56 20.70
N ARG A 162 -13.03 -9.63 20.58
CA ARG A 162 -13.74 -10.84 20.21
C ARG A 162 -13.42 -11.31 18.79
N LEU A 163 -13.38 -10.40 17.82
CA LEU A 163 -13.03 -10.74 16.44
C LEU A 163 -11.55 -11.04 16.27
N ASP A 164 -10.67 -10.32 16.95
CA ASP A 164 -9.23 -10.60 16.99
C ASP A 164 -8.95 -12.00 17.53
N GLN A 165 -9.65 -12.42 18.59
CA GLN A 165 -9.52 -13.77 19.13
C GLN A 165 -9.98 -14.81 18.11
N ALA A 166 -11.14 -14.62 17.47
CA ALA A 166 -11.63 -15.53 16.45
C ALA A 166 -10.65 -15.66 15.27
N TRP A 167 -10.03 -14.54 14.88
CA TRP A 167 -9.06 -14.50 13.79
C TRP A 167 -7.75 -15.22 14.17
N ARG A 168 -7.23 -15.02 15.39
CA ARG A 168 -6.05 -15.77 15.88
C ARG A 168 -6.27 -17.28 15.91
N VAL A 169 -7.46 -17.73 16.34
CA VAL A 169 -7.81 -19.17 16.32
C VAL A 169 -7.73 -19.72 14.90
N GLY A 170 -8.33 -19.05 13.93
CA GLY A 170 -8.35 -19.55 12.55
C GLY A 170 -7.03 -19.41 11.78
N THR A 171 -6.08 -18.64 12.31
CA THR A 171 -4.74 -18.46 11.72
C THR A 171 -3.63 -19.17 12.51
N ASP A 172 -3.98 -20.02 13.46
CA ASP A 172 -3.04 -20.72 14.36
C ASP A 172 -2.06 -19.74 15.07
N ALA A 173 -2.56 -18.54 15.40
CA ALA A 173 -1.79 -17.46 16.00
C ALA A 173 -2.22 -17.16 17.45
N GLU A 174 -2.78 -18.15 18.16
CA GLU A 174 -3.17 -18.02 19.55
C GLU A 174 -1.95 -17.69 20.43
N GLY A 175 -2.14 -16.76 21.35
CA GLY A 175 -1.04 -16.26 22.19
C GLY A 175 -0.09 -15.25 21.51
N SER A 176 -0.16 -15.03 20.20
CA SER A 176 0.71 -14.09 19.48
C SER A 176 0.43 -12.61 19.78
N GLY A 177 -0.76 -12.30 20.30
CA GLY A 177 -1.23 -10.92 20.44
C GLY A 177 -1.61 -10.24 19.13
N ALA A 178 -1.63 -10.96 17.99
CA ALA A 178 -2.03 -10.42 16.69
C ALA A 178 -3.45 -9.82 16.76
N ARG A 179 -3.62 -8.68 16.11
CA ARG A 179 -4.88 -7.90 16.11
C ARG A 179 -5.21 -7.46 14.69
N GLY A 180 -6.51 -7.27 14.44
CA GLY A 180 -6.97 -6.58 13.24
C GLY A 180 -6.49 -5.13 13.22
N MET A 181 -6.41 -4.58 12.02
CA MET A 181 -5.99 -3.20 11.81
C MET A 181 -7.15 -2.24 12.09
N VAL A 182 -6.92 -1.23 12.90
CA VAL A 182 -7.85 -0.12 13.09
C VAL A 182 -7.60 0.91 12.00
N LEU A 183 -8.61 1.16 11.19
CA LEU A 183 -8.55 2.15 10.11
C LEU A 183 -8.70 3.56 10.67
N PRO A 184 -8.10 4.59 10.05
CA PRO A 184 -8.34 5.99 10.38
C PRO A 184 -9.70 6.50 9.81
N LEU A 185 -10.69 5.62 9.73
CA LEU A 185 -12.01 5.85 9.17
C LEU A 185 -13.05 5.34 10.16
N ASP A 186 -14.07 6.12 10.44
CA ASP A 186 -15.17 5.74 11.30
C ASP A 186 -16.23 4.90 10.57
N ARG A 187 -17.23 4.42 11.32
CA ARG A 187 -18.32 3.62 10.77
C ARG A 187 -19.15 4.39 9.74
N GLU A 188 -19.28 5.71 9.88
CA GLU A 188 -20.06 6.53 8.97
C GLU A 188 -19.39 6.56 7.61
N ALA A 189 -18.11 6.90 7.56
CA ALA A 189 -17.31 6.92 6.32
C ALA A 189 -17.31 5.55 5.63
N LEU A 190 -17.13 4.46 6.39
CA LEU A 190 -17.18 3.09 5.85
C LEU A 190 -18.58 2.74 5.34
N SER A 191 -19.63 3.09 6.07
CA SER A 191 -21.02 2.76 5.71
C SER A 191 -21.43 3.46 4.43
N VAL A 192 -21.12 4.76 4.30
CA VAL A 192 -21.38 5.55 3.09
C VAL A 192 -20.64 4.97 1.89
N ALA A 193 -19.34 4.72 2.01
CA ALA A 193 -18.52 4.25 0.90
C ALA A 193 -18.89 2.84 0.42
N LEU A 194 -19.33 1.97 1.32
CA LEU A 194 -19.71 0.60 1.00
C LEU A 194 -21.20 0.44 0.66
N GLY A 195 -22.00 1.51 0.81
CA GLY A 195 -23.44 1.46 0.59
C GLY A 195 -24.14 0.45 1.52
N ARG A 196 -23.71 0.38 2.77
CA ARG A 196 -24.23 -0.50 3.81
C ARG A 196 -24.43 0.25 5.11
N GLU A 197 -25.38 -0.15 5.89
CA GLU A 197 -25.63 0.42 7.22
C GLU A 197 -24.68 -0.17 8.25
N ASN A 198 -24.19 0.67 9.16
CA ASN A 198 -23.45 0.28 10.37
C ASN A 198 -22.22 -0.64 10.12
N VAL A 199 -21.35 -0.23 9.21
CA VAL A 199 -20.12 -0.97 8.91
C VAL A 199 -19.04 -0.61 9.94
N VAL A 200 -18.85 -1.48 10.92
CA VAL A 200 -17.88 -1.31 12.02
C VAL A 200 -16.65 -2.21 11.86
N HIS A 201 -16.86 -3.40 11.31
CA HIS A 201 -15.82 -4.40 11.11
C HIS A 201 -15.93 -4.98 9.71
N LEU A 202 -14.78 -5.29 9.11
CA LEU A 202 -14.68 -5.93 7.81
C LEU A 202 -13.66 -7.07 7.88
N GLY A 203 -14.00 -8.19 7.25
CA GLY A 203 -13.07 -9.28 7.01
C GLY A 203 -12.73 -9.33 5.52
N VAL A 204 -11.46 -9.29 5.15
CA VAL A 204 -11.03 -9.56 3.78
C VAL A 204 -10.85 -11.06 3.64
N SER A 205 -11.58 -11.67 2.69
CA SER A 205 -11.53 -13.11 2.43
C SER A 205 -10.18 -13.52 1.84
N GLY A 206 -9.72 -14.72 2.18
CA GLY A 206 -8.45 -15.28 1.72
C GLY A 206 -7.74 -16.00 2.86
N HIS A 207 -6.60 -16.62 2.56
CA HIS A 207 -5.75 -17.23 3.57
C HIS A 207 -4.67 -16.23 4.00
N ALA A 208 -4.26 -16.26 5.27
CA ALA A 208 -3.26 -15.33 5.81
C ALA A 208 -1.90 -15.38 5.07
N GLY A 209 -1.62 -16.45 4.30
CA GLY A 209 -0.46 -16.59 3.43
C GLY A 209 -0.54 -15.77 2.14
N ASP A 210 -1.74 -15.49 1.64
CA ASP A 210 -1.95 -14.84 0.33
C ASP A 210 -1.59 -13.35 0.33
N LEU A 211 -1.52 -12.73 1.51
CA LEU A 211 -1.17 -11.30 1.68
C LEU A 211 0.34 -11.05 1.80
N ARG A 212 1.17 -12.10 1.77
CA ARG A 212 2.63 -12.00 1.89
C ARG A 212 3.38 -12.18 0.58
N ALA A 213 2.64 -12.33 -0.53
CA ALA A 213 3.22 -12.50 -1.88
C ALA A 213 3.37 -11.18 -2.63
#